data_e021e35cc72e4bdd1dc77f0ef3ce9df7
#
_entry.id   e021e35cc72e4bdd1dc77f0ef3ce9df7
#
_cell.length_a   1.000
_cell.length_b   1.000
_cell.length_c   1.000
_cell.angle_alpha   90.00
_cell.angle_beta   90.00
_cell.angle_gamma   90.00
#
_symmetry.space_group_name_H-M   'P 1'
#
loop_
_entity.id
_entity.type
_entity.pdbx_description
1 polymer ?
#
loop_
_entity_poly.entity_id
_entity_poly.type
_entity_poly.pdbx_seq_one_letter_code
_entity_poly.pdbx_strand_id
1 'polypeptide(L)'
;MDNCQVGVFAAYATSLGRALVDRELYLPKAWTSDRDRCRAAKIPDERGFATEGELARDIVRRCIAAGLPATWVTADEAYGQDWHFRRLLEQLDVGYMVAVPKSQQIKSLAGIWRIDQLIEETPLEAWQRLSCGEGAKGPRVYDWAAKLPTNLIFDLDPPTHHRWVMARRSLSDPGEIAYYLAYAPIGIELAELVRAASSRWAIEECFQAAKNECGLDEYEVRRYTGWYRHITLSMLAHAVLTALAAQADGGAKGAAETDQPPSRSPWQRSGDSWTLSCPVHEPTVIPSSTH
;
A
#
# COMPACT_ATOMS: atom_id res chain seq x y z
N MET A 1 -12.37 27.97 4.43
CA MET A 1 -11.18 27.29 3.88
C MET A 1 -10.83 26.20 4.89
N ASP A 2 -11.20 24.97 4.57
CA ASP A 2 -11.08 23.89 5.53
C ASP A 2 -9.62 23.52 5.73
N ASN A 3 -9.25 23.24 6.99
CA ASN A 3 -7.88 22.89 7.35
C ASN A 3 -7.72 21.39 7.27
N CYS A 4 -7.11 20.92 6.19
CA CYS A 4 -6.80 19.52 5.98
C CYS A 4 -5.31 19.27 6.15
N GLN A 5 -4.93 18.21 6.87
CA GLN A 5 -3.56 17.72 6.96
C GLN A 5 -3.49 16.37 6.25
N VAL A 6 -2.66 16.29 5.25
CA VAL A 6 -2.46 15.09 4.43
C VAL A 6 -1.16 14.43 4.87
N GLY A 7 -1.20 13.13 5.15
CA GLY A 7 -0.02 12.34 5.49
C GLY A 7 0.12 11.12 4.61
N VAL A 8 1.35 10.76 4.27
CA VAL A 8 1.71 9.49 3.62
C VAL A 8 2.05 8.49 4.71
N PHE A 9 1.46 7.31 4.68
CA PHE A 9 1.66 6.28 5.69
C PHE A 9 2.06 4.95 5.08
N ALA A 10 2.81 4.16 5.84
CA ALA A 10 3.03 2.75 5.57
C ALA A 10 2.41 1.90 6.68
N ALA A 11 1.70 0.85 6.28
CA ALA A 11 1.26 -0.23 7.16
C ALA A 11 2.06 -1.49 6.86
N TYR A 12 2.41 -2.21 7.90
CA TYR A 12 2.99 -3.54 7.82
C TYR A 12 1.94 -4.56 8.20
N ALA A 13 1.71 -5.54 7.34
CA ALA A 13 0.71 -6.58 7.53
C ALA A 13 1.33 -7.97 7.48
N THR A 14 0.97 -8.80 8.44
CA THR A 14 1.37 -10.20 8.55
C THR A 14 0.13 -11.07 8.78
N SER A 15 0.31 -12.38 8.82
CA SER A 15 -0.76 -13.31 9.22
C SER A 15 -1.17 -13.14 10.70
N LEU A 16 -0.35 -12.50 11.52
CA LEU A 16 -0.60 -12.30 12.95
C LEU A 16 -1.28 -10.97 13.26
N GLY A 17 -1.15 -10.00 12.38
CA GLY A 17 -1.73 -8.67 12.59
C GLY A 17 -1.17 -7.62 11.65
N ARG A 18 -1.63 -6.40 11.81
CA ARG A 18 -1.27 -5.27 10.93
C ARG A 18 -1.17 -3.98 11.73
N ALA A 19 -0.16 -3.17 11.44
CA ALA A 19 0.07 -1.91 12.14
C ALA A 19 0.64 -0.83 11.21
N LEU A 20 0.34 0.44 11.50
CA LEU A 20 1.02 1.58 10.87
C LEU A 20 2.46 1.64 11.41
N VAL A 21 3.45 1.72 10.51
CA VAL A 21 4.87 1.62 10.87
C VAL A 21 5.68 2.87 10.55
N ASP A 22 5.27 3.65 9.55
CA ASP A 22 5.96 4.90 9.21
C ASP A 22 4.97 5.93 8.63
N ARG A 23 5.35 7.21 8.64
CA ARG A 23 4.52 8.33 8.19
C ARG A 23 5.37 9.52 7.77
N GLU A 24 4.83 10.34 6.84
CA GLU A 24 5.35 11.64 6.46
C GLU A 24 4.19 12.64 6.30
N LEU A 25 4.37 13.86 6.82
CA LEU A 25 3.42 14.94 6.58
C LEU A 25 3.67 15.51 5.17
N TYR A 26 2.64 15.49 4.34
CA TYR A 26 2.68 16.16 3.05
C TYR A 26 2.48 17.67 3.24
N LEU A 27 3.40 18.45 2.69
CA LEU A 27 3.35 19.90 2.70
C LEU A 27 3.17 20.42 1.28
N PRO A 28 2.02 20.98 0.91
CA PRO A 28 1.80 21.55 -0.41
C PRO A 28 2.86 22.58 -0.78
N LYS A 29 3.16 22.73 -2.06
CA LYS A 29 4.15 23.70 -2.55
C LYS A 29 3.87 25.14 -2.09
N ALA A 30 2.60 25.53 -1.99
CA ALA A 30 2.20 26.84 -1.47
C ALA A 30 2.60 27.05 0.01
N TRP A 31 2.75 25.98 0.79
CA TRP A 31 3.28 26.05 2.15
C TRP A 31 4.80 26.19 2.15
N THR A 32 5.50 25.28 1.46
CA THR A 32 6.96 25.24 1.48
C THR A 32 7.62 26.45 0.81
N SER A 33 6.89 27.18 -0.05
CA SER A 33 7.33 28.45 -0.64
C SER A 33 7.24 29.64 0.31
N ASP A 34 6.43 29.56 1.36
CA ASP A 34 6.25 30.61 2.37
C ASP A 34 7.04 30.25 3.63
N ARG A 35 8.30 30.71 3.70
CA ARG A 35 9.21 30.37 4.80
C ARG A 35 8.80 30.96 6.15
N ASP A 36 8.14 32.12 6.17
CA ASP A 36 7.68 32.72 7.40
C ASP A 36 6.50 31.94 7.99
N ARG A 37 5.59 31.50 7.13
CA ARG A 37 4.51 30.58 7.51
C ARG A 37 5.06 29.22 8.00
N CYS A 38 6.08 28.68 7.35
CA CYS A 38 6.75 27.47 7.81
C CYS A 38 7.37 27.63 9.20
N ARG A 39 8.09 28.71 9.46
CA ARG A 39 8.70 29.01 10.77
C ARG A 39 7.65 29.19 11.86
N ALA A 40 6.54 29.86 11.57
CA ALA A 40 5.42 30.00 12.50
C ALA A 40 4.82 28.65 12.89
N ALA A 41 4.73 27.71 11.95
CA ALA A 41 4.26 26.34 12.18
C ALA A 41 5.36 25.41 12.75
N LYS A 42 6.58 25.88 12.99
CA LYS A 42 7.74 25.11 13.46
C LYS A 42 8.17 24.02 12.47
N ILE A 43 7.99 24.26 11.17
CA ILE A 43 8.51 23.42 10.11
C ILE A 43 10.01 23.72 9.97
N PRO A 44 10.89 22.69 9.98
CA PRO A 44 12.33 22.87 9.84
C PRO A 44 12.70 23.59 8.53
N ASP A 45 13.76 24.40 8.56
CA ASP A 45 14.18 25.18 7.39
C ASP A 45 14.67 24.28 6.23
N GLU A 46 15.20 23.10 6.53
CA GLU A 46 15.62 22.07 5.57
C GLU A 46 14.44 21.32 4.92
N ARG A 47 13.24 21.42 5.49
CA ARG A 47 12.06 20.76 4.92
C ARG A 47 11.59 21.49 3.67
N GLY A 48 11.96 20.96 2.52
CA GLY A 48 11.49 21.40 1.20
C GLY A 48 10.17 20.80 0.79
N PHE A 49 9.73 21.16 -0.42
CA PHE A 49 8.62 20.48 -1.08
C PHE A 49 9.04 19.06 -1.49
N ALA A 50 8.16 18.10 -1.24
CA ALA A 50 8.25 16.76 -1.78
C ALA A 50 6.85 16.29 -2.22
N THR A 51 6.77 15.59 -3.32
CA THR A 51 5.54 14.94 -3.78
C THR A 51 5.22 13.74 -2.88
N GLU A 52 3.97 13.30 -2.86
CA GLU A 52 3.56 12.10 -2.14
C GLU A 52 4.35 10.87 -2.56
N GLY A 53 4.64 10.72 -3.88
CA GLY A 53 5.47 9.64 -4.40
C GLY A 53 6.93 9.70 -3.89
N GLU A 54 7.52 10.89 -3.71
CA GLU A 54 8.85 11.06 -3.11
C GLU A 54 8.83 10.66 -1.63
N LEU A 55 7.82 11.10 -0.89
CA LEU A 55 7.64 10.73 0.52
C LEU A 55 7.45 9.22 0.68
N ALA A 56 6.66 8.60 -0.19
CA ALA A 56 6.47 7.15 -0.20
C ALA A 56 7.78 6.38 -0.46
N ARG A 57 8.60 6.85 -1.41
CA ARG A 57 9.92 6.26 -1.67
C ARG A 57 10.86 6.36 -0.47
N ASP A 58 10.83 7.48 0.25
CA ASP A 58 11.65 7.66 1.45
C ASP A 58 11.17 6.77 2.60
N ILE A 59 9.86 6.61 2.76
CA ILE A 59 9.28 5.65 3.71
C ILE A 59 9.75 4.22 3.40
N VAL A 60 9.65 3.78 2.14
CA VAL A 60 10.12 2.44 1.74
C VAL A 60 11.59 2.22 2.07
N ARG A 61 12.46 3.20 1.75
CA ARG A 61 13.89 3.12 2.08
C ARG A 61 14.13 2.99 3.59
N ARG A 62 13.40 3.76 4.41
CA ARG A 62 13.51 3.68 5.88
C ARG A 62 13.05 2.33 6.41
N CYS A 63 11.92 1.82 5.92
CA CYS A 63 11.42 0.51 6.33
C CYS A 63 12.41 -0.62 6.01
N ILE A 64 13.02 -0.60 4.82
CA ILE A 64 14.04 -1.57 4.43
C ILE A 64 15.30 -1.40 5.27
N ALA A 65 15.78 -0.17 5.47
CA ALA A 65 16.95 0.12 6.30
C ALA A 65 16.76 -0.29 7.78
N ALA A 66 15.50 -0.23 8.27
CA ALA A 66 15.12 -0.71 9.59
C ALA A 66 15.04 -2.25 9.68
N GLY A 67 15.26 -2.98 8.59
CA GLY A 67 15.21 -4.44 8.56
C GLY A 67 13.79 -5.02 8.64
N LEU A 68 12.76 -4.25 8.31
CA LEU A 68 11.39 -4.77 8.24
C LEU A 68 11.28 -5.70 7.02
N PRO A 69 11.07 -7.01 7.22
CA PRO A 69 10.96 -7.95 6.10
C PRO A 69 9.64 -7.71 5.37
N ALA A 70 9.67 -7.67 4.05
CA ALA A 70 8.46 -7.67 3.24
C ALA A 70 8.68 -8.43 1.95
N THR A 71 7.75 -9.29 1.62
CA THR A 71 7.70 -9.97 0.31
C THR A 71 7.05 -9.06 -0.72
N TRP A 72 6.09 -8.25 -0.30
CA TRP A 72 5.27 -7.43 -1.15
C TRP A 72 5.17 -5.99 -0.67
N VAL A 73 5.18 -5.06 -1.62
CA VAL A 73 4.72 -3.69 -1.42
C VAL A 73 3.44 -3.49 -2.21
N THR A 74 2.38 -3.07 -1.54
CA THR A 74 1.12 -2.71 -2.19
C THR A 74 0.87 -1.22 -2.07
N ALA A 75 0.22 -0.64 -3.06
CA ALA A 75 -0.09 0.78 -3.04
C ALA A 75 -1.34 1.07 -3.88
N ASP A 76 -1.96 2.22 -3.60
CA ASP A 76 -3.07 2.73 -4.39
C ASP A 76 -2.61 3.35 -5.73
N GLU A 77 -3.57 3.87 -6.47
CA GLU A 77 -3.39 4.42 -7.80
C GLU A 77 -2.45 5.64 -7.81
N ALA A 78 -2.42 6.44 -6.76
CA ALA A 78 -1.56 7.62 -6.67
C ALA A 78 -0.07 7.25 -6.73
N TYR A 79 0.32 6.15 -6.07
CA TYR A 79 1.69 5.64 -6.10
C TYR A 79 1.91 4.65 -7.25
N GLY A 80 0.89 3.86 -7.60
CA GLY A 80 1.01 2.85 -8.64
C GLY A 80 1.31 3.41 -10.02
N GLN A 81 0.82 4.60 -10.36
CA GLN A 81 1.16 5.27 -11.62
C GLN A 81 2.55 5.93 -11.63
N ASP A 82 3.17 6.17 -10.46
CA ASP A 82 4.54 6.71 -10.36
C ASP A 82 5.57 5.66 -10.77
N TRP A 83 6.17 5.83 -11.95
CA TRP A 83 7.18 4.89 -12.46
C TRP A 83 8.48 4.91 -11.63
N HIS A 84 8.81 6.02 -10.94
CA HIS A 84 9.98 6.09 -10.07
C HIS A 84 9.77 5.25 -8.80
N PHE A 85 8.54 5.20 -8.30
CA PHE A 85 8.20 4.35 -7.17
C PHE A 85 8.37 2.86 -7.52
N ARG A 86 7.79 2.42 -8.65
CA ARG A 86 7.93 1.04 -9.10
C ARG A 86 9.38 0.66 -9.39
N ARG A 87 10.14 1.57 -10.07
CA ARG A 87 11.56 1.33 -10.35
C ARG A 87 12.39 1.21 -9.09
N LEU A 88 12.12 1.99 -8.05
CA LEU A 88 12.79 1.84 -6.76
C LEU A 88 12.60 0.43 -6.20
N LEU A 89 11.36 -0.08 -6.19
CA LEU A 89 11.05 -1.42 -5.69
C LEU A 89 11.77 -2.51 -6.48
N GLU A 90 11.81 -2.38 -7.81
CA GLU A 90 12.55 -3.29 -8.70
C GLU A 90 14.06 -3.26 -8.42
N GLN A 91 14.65 -2.07 -8.21
CA GLN A 91 16.07 -1.92 -7.85
C GLN A 91 16.41 -2.52 -6.47
N LEU A 92 15.45 -2.58 -5.58
CA LEU A 92 15.58 -3.18 -4.25
C LEU A 92 15.21 -4.68 -4.24
N ASP A 93 14.88 -5.25 -5.41
CA ASP A 93 14.42 -6.63 -5.60
C ASP A 93 13.20 -6.98 -4.71
N VAL A 94 12.29 -6.01 -4.55
CA VAL A 94 11.06 -6.15 -3.76
C VAL A 94 9.87 -6.32 -4.69
N GLY A 95 9.10 -7.40 -4.49
CA GLY A 95 7.85 -7.62 -5.21
C GLY A 95 6.83 -6.51 -4.93
N TYR A 96 6.04 -6.16 -5.93
CA TYR A 96 4.95 -5.21 -5.72
C TYR A 96 3.65 -5.60 -6.42
N MET A 97 2.55 -5.09 -5.85
CA MET A 97 1.22 -5.13 -6.44
C MET A 97 0.58 -3.76 -6.23
N VAL A 98 0.49 -2.95 -7.29
CA VAL A 98 0.02 -1.55 -7.21
C VAL A 98 -1.18 -1.32 -8.12
N ALA A 99 -2.19 -0.64 -7.59
CA ALA A 99 -3.32 -0.21 -8.40
C ALA A 99 -2.90 0.91 -9.36
N VAL A 100 -3.52 0.96 -10.55
CA VAL A 100 -3.25 1.98 -11.56
C VAL A 100 -4.55 2.40 -12.25
N PRO A 101 -4.61 3.64 -12.81
CA PRO A 101 -5.78 4.07 -13.56
C PRO A 101 -5.95 3.28 -14.86
N LYS A 102 -7.18 3.17 -15.35
CA LYS A 102 -7.50 2.53 -16.64
C LYS A 102 -6.77 3.14 -17.84
N SER A 103 -6.30 4.37 -17.72
CA SER A 103 -5.51 5.07 -18.73
C SER A 103 -4.01 4.78 -18.66
N GLN A 104 -3.54 3.96 -17.70
CA GLN A 104 -2.13 3.62 -17.54
C GLN A 104 -1.56 3.07 -18.84
N GLN A 105 -0.47 3.68 -19.29
CA GLN A 105 0.24 3.23 -20.49
C GLN A 105 1.21 2.11 -20.14
N ILE A 106 1.16 1.05 -20.94
CA ILE A 106 2.03 -0.12 -20.88
C ILE A 106 2.89 -0.12 -22.15
N LYS A 107 4.21 -0.12 -21.97
CA LYS A 107 5.17 -0.25 -23.07
C LYS A 107 5.51 -1.73 -23.26
N SER A 108 5.43 -2.20 -24.50
CA SER A 108 5.84 -3.53 -24.92
C SER A 108 6.59 -3.49 -26.25
N LEU A 109 7.12 -4.63 -26.68
CA LEU A 109 7.72 -4.77 -28.03
C LEU A 109 6.73 -4.46 -29.16
N ALA A 110 5.44 -4.70 -28.92
CA ALA A 110 4.37 -4.46 -29.89
C ALA A 110 3.89 -2.99 -29.90
N GLY A 111 4.43 -2.11 -29.01
CA GLY A 111 4.05 -0.71 -28.94
C GLY A 111 3.63 -0.25 -27.54
N ILE A 112 2.92 0.88 -27.50
CA ILE A 112 2.38 1.46 -26.26
C ILE A 112 0.86 1.29 -26.29
N TRP A 113 0.34 0.67 -25.26
CA TRP A 113 -1.09 0.35 -25.10
C TRP A 113 -1.62 0.90 -23.78
N ARG A 114 -2.89 1.26 -23.73
CA ARG A 114 -3.56 1.51 -22.45
C ARG A 114 -3.86 0.17 -21.80
N ILE A 115 -3.82 0.14 -20.46
CA ILE A 115 -4.06 -1.09 -19.70
C ILE A 115 -5.48 -1.63 -19.91
N ASP A 116 -6.50 -0.76 -20.02
CA ASP A 116 -7.88 -1.16 -20.30
C ASP A 116 -8.00 -1.86 -21.65
N GLN A 117 -7.34 -1.35 -22.71
CA GLN A 117 -7.32 -1.98 -24.02
C GLN A 117 -6.66 -3.37 -24.00
N LEU A 118 -5.53 -3.50 -23.27
CA LEU A 118 -4.87 -4.79 -23.13
C LEU A 118 -5.74 -5.83 -22.42
N ILE A 119 -6.52 -5.40 -21.44
CA ILE A 119 -7.41 -6.29 -20.67
C ILE A 119 -8.68 -6.61 -21.46
N GLU A 120 -9.20 -5.70 -22.26
CA GLU A 120 -10.38 -5.94 -23.12
C GLU A 120 -10.13 -7.10 -24.12
N GLU A 121 -8.89 -7.24 -24.60
CA GLU A 121 -8.49 -8.35 -25.48
C GLU A 121 -8.28 -9.70 -24.74
N THR A 122 -8.48 -9.73 -23.43
CA THR A 122 -8.25 -10.94 -22.64
C THR A 122 -9.44 -11.92 -22.83
N PRO A 123 -9.20 -13.15 -23.30
CA PRO A 123 -10.27 -14.13 -23.52
C PRO A 123 -10.95 -14.50 -22.20
N LEU A 124 -12.24 -14.86 -22.26
CA LEU A 124 -13.04 -15.15 -21.07
C LEU A 124 -12.47 -16.28 -20.23
N GLU A 125 -11.84 -17.26 -20.86
CA GLU A 125 -11.25 -18.42 -20.23
C GLU A 125 -10.01 -18.08 -19.37
N ALA A 126 -9.40 -16.92 -19.62
CA ALA A 126 -8.27 -16.42 -18.83
C ALA A 126 -8.68 -15.76 -17.51
N TRP A 127 -9.98 -15.52 -17.32
CA TRP A 127 -10.51 -14.99 -16.08
C TRP A 127 -10.79 -16.12 -15.08
N GLN A 128 -10.22 -15.98 -13.88
CA GLN A 128 -10.38 -16.96 -12.79
C GLN A 128 -11.11 -16.31 -11.61
N ARG A 129 -12.10 -17.02 -11.09
CA ARG A 129 -12.84 -16.58 -9.90
C ARG A 129 -12.05 -16.92 -8.65
N LEU A 130 -11.55 -15.90 -7.94
CA LEU A 130 -10.70 -16.06 -6.78
C LEU A 130 -11.18 -15.20 -5.62
N SER A 131 -11.05 -15.73 -4.41
CA SER A 131 -11.32 -15.01 -3.17
C SER A 131 -10.12 -14.14 -2.78
N CYS A 132 -10.43 -12.93 -2.35
CA CYS A 132 -9.49 -11.97 -1.75
C CYS A 132 -9.51 -12.03 -0.20
N GLY A 133 -10.03 -13.08 0.39
CA GLY A 133 -10.24 -13.20 1.83
C GLY A 133 -11.60 -12.70 2.30
N GLU A 134 -11.77 -12.69 3.62
CA GLU A 134 -13.01 -12.24 4.25
C GLU A 134 -13.12 -10.72 4.26
N GLY A 135 -14.34 -10.23 4.15
CA GLY A 135 -14.67 -8.82 4.29
C GLY A 135 -15.78 -8.62 5.31
N ALA A 136 -16.06 -7.39 5.71
CA ALA A 136 -17.11 -7.06 6.67
C ALA A 136 -18.53 -7.56 6.26
N LYS A 137 -18.73 -7.82 4.95
CA LYS A 137 -20.00 -8.30 4.37
C LYS A 137 -19.91 -9.73 3.82
N GLY A 138 -18.90 -10.52 4.23
CA GLY A 138 -18.64 -11.87 3.72
C GLY A 138 -17.44 -11.93 2.75
N PRO A 139 -17.20 -13.09 2.11
CA PRO A 139 -16.06 -13.31 1.24
C PRO A 139 -16.00 -12.30 0.09
N ARG A 140 -14.82 -11.71 -0.12
CA ARG A 140 -14.55 -10.80 -1.25
C ARG A 140 -14.14 -11.63 -2.45
N VAL A 141 -15.08 -12.01 -3.30
CA VAL A 141 -14.85 -12.83 -4.49
C VAL A 141 -14.98 -11.99 -5.75
N TYR A 142 -13.98 -12.13 -6.65
CA TYR A 142 -13.91 -11.41 -7.91
C TYR A 142 -13.40 -12.31 -9.02
N ASP A 143 -13.66 -11.93 -10.27
CA ASP A 143 -12.99 -12.51 -11.43
C ASP A 143 -11.65 -11.76 -11.65
N TRP A 144 -10.57 -12.51 -11.79
CA TRP A 144 -9.21 -11.99 -11.98
C TRP A 144 -8.59 -12.49 -13.27
N ALA A 145 -7.85 -11.64 -13.94
CA ALA A 145 -7.01 -11.99 -15.08
C ALA A 145 -5.61 -11.40 -14.92
N ALA A 146 -4.63 -12.13 -15.39
CA ALA A 146 -3.24 -11.67 -15.46
C ALA A 146 -2.65 -11.91 -16.84
N LYS A 147 -1.86 -10.94 -17.32
CA LYS A 147 -1.20 -10.99 -18.62
C LYS A 147 0.26 -10.54 -18.44
N LEU A 148 1.17 -11.28 -19.01
CA LEU A 148 2.56 -10.86 -19.11
C LEU A 148 2.70 -9.95 -20.33
N PRO A 149 2.99 -8.66 -20.15
CA PRO A 149 3.42 -7.84 -21.26
C PRO A 149 4.81 -8.33 -21.71
N THR A 150 5.04 -8.34 -23.01
CA THR A 150 6.33 -8.69 -23.55
C THR A 150 7.37 -7.64 -23.11
N ASN A 151 8.21 -8.00 -22.15
CA ASN A 151 9.22 -7.08 -21.63
C ASN A 151 10.41 -7.00 -22.61
N LEU A 152 10.83 -5.76 -22.89
CA LEU A 152 12.16 -5.49 -23.44
C LEU A 152 13.15 -5.58 -22.26
N ILE A 153 13.70 -6.74 -22.02
CA ILE A 153 14.82 -6.91 -21.10
C ILE A 153 16.05 -7.15 -21.98
N PHE A 154 16.94 -6.16 -22.03
CA PHE A 154 18.26 -6.28 -22.65
C PHE A 154 19.35 -6.61 -21.62
N ASP A 155 18.97 -7.25 -20.50
CA ASP A 155 19.93 -7.71 -19.51
C ASP A 155 20.54 -9.05 -19.95
N LEU A 156 21.85 -9.16 -19.79
CA LEU A 156 22.61 -10.38 -20.11
C LEU A 156 22.26 -11.57 -19.19
N ASP A 157 21.72 -11.26 -18.02
CA ASP A 157 21.27 -12.27 -17.06
C ASP A 157 19.78 -12.58 -17.22
N PRO A 158 19.36 -13.85 -17.05
CA PRO A 158 17.96 -14.20 -17.10
C PRO A 158 17.21 -13.46 -15.98
N PRO A 159 16.03 -12.89 -16.26
CA PRO A 159 15.26 -12.16 -15.27
C PRO A 159 14.84 -13.09 -14.12
N THR A 160 14.90 -12.60 -12.90
CA THR A 160 14.39 -13.32 -11.71
C THR A 160 12.90 -13.06 -11.48
N HIS A 161 12.39 -11.97 -12.03
CA HIS A 161 11.02 -11.49 -11.87
C HIS A 161 10.40 -11.09 -13.20
N HIS A 162 9.08 -11.14 -13.23
CA HIS A 162 8.26 -10.63 -14.34
C HIS A 162 7.40 -9.45 -13.92
N ARG A 163 7.16 -8.53 -14.87
CA ARG A 163 6.13 -7.51 -14.76
C ARG A 163 4.81 -8.03 -15.29
N TRP A 164 3.76 -7.92 -14.49
CA TRP A 164 2.41 -8.37 -14.82
C TRP A 164 1.46 -7.20 -14.98
N VAL A 165 0.56 -7.31 -15.94
CA VAL A 165 -0.66 -6.52 -16.04
C VAL A 165 -1.79 -7.37 -15.52
N MET A 166 -2.57 -6.84 -14.58
CA MET A 166 -3.68 -7.57 -13.97
C MET A 166 -4.96 -6.74 -13.95
N ALA A 167 -6.07 -7.45 -13.94
CA ALA A 167 -7.38 -6.83 -13.75
C ALA A 167 -8.23 -7.65 -12.77
N ARG A 168 -9.05 -6.93 -12.00
CA ARG A 168 -10.07 -7.46 -11.11
C ARG A 168 -11.42 -6.96 -11.57
N ARG A 169 -12.35 -7.84 -11.85
CA ARG A 169 -13.70 -7.54 -12.29
C ARG A 169 -14.71 -7.89 -11.20
N SER A 170 -15.64 -6.96 -10.93
CA SER A 170 -16.75 -7.19 -10.00
C SER A 170 -17.70 -8.27 -10.54
N LEU A 171 -18.21 -9.12 -9.66
CA LEU A 171 -19.22 -10.13 -10.02
C LEU A 171 -20.62 -9.52 -10.16
N SER A 172 -20.93 -8.47 -9.40
CA SER A 172 -22.20 -7.77 -9.41
C SER A 172 -22.33 -6.75 -10.54
N ASP A 173 -21.20 -6.15 -10.93
CA ASP A 173 -21.10 -5.19 -12.04
C ASP A 173 -19.84 -5.50 -12.88
N PRO A 174 -19.96 -6.28 -13.95
CA PRO A 174 -18.83 -6.62 -14.82
C PRO A 174 -18.17 -5.43 -15.51
N GLY A 175 -18.81 -4.26 -15.53
CA GLY A 175 -18.24 -3.02 -16.03
C GLY A 175 -17.29 -2.35 -15.02
N GLU A 176 -17.39 -2.71 -13.75
CA GLU A 176 -16.47 -2.26 -12.71
C GLU A 176 -15.19 -3.10 -12.73
N ILE A 177 -14.12 -2.54 -13.34
CA ILE A 177 -12.82 -3.18 -13.47
C ILE A 177 -11.75 -2.32 -12.79
N ALA A 178 -11.00 -2.92 -11.88
CA ALA A 178 -9.80 -2.34 -11.27
C ALA A 178 -8.55 -2.93 -11.94
N TYR A 179 -7.55 -2.09 -12.18
CA TYR A 179 -6.33 -2.44 -12.89
C TYR A 179 -5.12 -2.36 -11.97
N TYR A 180 -4.16 -3.27 -12.21
CA TYR A 180 -2.96 -3.38 -11.38
C TYR A 180 -1.72 -3.63 -12.23
N LEU A 181 -0.57 -3.18 -11.72
CA LEU A 181 0.75 -3.62 -12.17
C LEU A 181 1.40 -4.41 -11.04
N ALA A 182 2.03 -5.52 -11.39
CA ALA A 182 2.78 -6.32 -10.44
C ALA A 182 4.20 -6.60 -10.95
N TYR A 183 5.12 -6.78 -10.00
CA TYR A 183 6.46 -7.29 -10.20
C TYR A 183 6.66 -8.45 -9.24
N ALA A 184 6.90 -9.63 -9.79
CA ALA A 184 6.85 -10.86 -9.03
C ALA A 184 7.84 -11.90 -9.56
N PRO A 185 8.31 -12.84 -8.71
CA PRO A 185 9.17 -13.93 -9.13
C PRO A 185 8.60 -14.73 -10.31
N ILE A 186 9.50 -15.26 -11.13
CA ILE A 186 9.11 -16.15 -12.24
C ILE A 186 8.45 -17.40 -11.67
N GLY A 187 7.34 -17.84 -12.30
CA GLY A 187 6.59 -19.02 -11.88
C GLY A 187 5.58 -18.78 -10.76
N ILE A 188 5.36 -17.51 -10.36
CA ILE A 188 4.33 -17.19 -9.39
C ILE A 188 2.93 -17.56 -9.91
N GLU A 189 2.09 -18.07 -9.04
CA GLU A 189 0.70 -18.37 -9.37
C GLU A 189 -0.21 -17.13 -9.25
N LEU A 190 -1.27 -17.07 -10.06
CA LEU A 190 -2.25 -15.99 -10.03
C LEU A 190 -2.87 -15.83 -8.63
N ALA A 191 -3.14 -16.92 -7.94
CA ALA A 191 -3.72 -16.88 -6.59
C ALA A 191 -2.81 -16.16 -5.58
N GLU A 192 -1.49 -16.22 -5.73
CA GLU A 192 -0.55 -15.51 -4.87
C GLU A 192 -0.52 -14.02 -5.19
N LEU A 193 -0.56 -13.66 -6.47
CA LEU A 193 -0.70 -12.25 -6.89
C LEU A 193 -2.02 -11.65 -6.35
N VAL A 194 -3.11 -12.39 -6.37
CA VAL A 194 -4.41 -11.98 -5.82
C VAL A 194 -4.34 -11.80 -4.31
N ARG A 195 -3.63 -12.68 -3.58
CA ARG A 195 -3.39 -12.50 -2.13
C ARG A 195 -2.61 -11.22 -1.85
N ALA A 196 -1.57 -10.94 -2.63
CA ALA A 196 -0.80 -9.71 -2.52
C ALA A 196 -1.69 -8.46 -2.78
N ALA A 197 -2.52 -8.48 -3.83
CA ALA A 197 -3.48 -7.40 -4.09
C ALA A 197 -4.46 -7.18 -2.93
N SER A 198 -4.87 -8.28 -2.29
CA SER A 198 -5.83 -8.25 -1.18
C SER A 198 -5.24 -7.63 0.09
N SER A 199 -3.93 -7.73 0.29
CA SER A 199 -3.27 -7.14 1.46
C SER A 199 -3.35 -5.61 1.49
N ARG A 200 -3.66 -4.95 0.36
CA ARG A 200 -3.86 -3.50 0.31
C ARG A 200 -4.98 -3.02 1.25
N TRP A 201 -6.03 -3.82 1.45
CA TRP A 201 -7.10 -3.44 2.39
C TRP A 201 -6.65 -3.39 3.85
N ALA A 202 -5.50 -4.01 4.16
CA ALA A 202 -4.95 -3.97 5.51
C ALA A 202 -4.71 -2.54 6.01
N ILE A 203 -4.31 -1.61 5.14
CA ILE A 203 -4.06 -0.22 5.57
C ILE A 203 -5.36 0.53 5.89
N GLU A 204 -6.44 0.24 5.16
CA GLU A 204 -7.76 0.84 5.43
C GLU A 204 -8.26 0.42 6.82
N GLU A 205 -8.08 -0.86 7.16
CA GLU A 205 -8.42 -1.39 8.49
C GLU A 205 -7.51 -0.82 9.58
N CYS A 206 -6.20 -0.64 9.30
CA CYS A 206 -5.28 0.06 10.21
C CYS A 206 -5.74 1.48 10.49
N PHE A 207 -6.13 2.24 9.46
CA PHE A 207 -6.63 3.60 9.65
C PHE A 207 -7.92 3.62 10.45
N GLN A 208 -8.86 2.73 10.14
CA GLN A 208 -10.10 2.63 10.89
C GLN A 208 -9.86 2.35 12.38
N ALA A 209 -9.03 1.36 12.69
CA ALA A 209 -8.69 1.02 14.07
C ALA A 209 -7.90 2.14 14.76
N ALA A 210 -6.89 2.72 14.10
CA ALA A 210 -6.08 3.78 14.67
C ALA A 210 -6.89 5.06 14.94
N LYS A 211 -7.89 5.37 14.11
CA LYS A 211 -8.82 6.48 14.33
C LYS A 211 -9.76 6.20 15.50
N ASN A 212 -10.44 5.06 15.45
CA ASN A 212 -11.48 4.73 16.43
C ASN A 212 -10.92 4.47 17.83
N GLU A 213 -9.77 3.79 17.93
CA GLU A 213 -9.24 3.30 19.21
C GLU A 213 -8.07 4.13 19.73
N CYS A 214 -7.36 4.86 18.85
CA CYS A 214 -6.12 5.55 19.22
C CYS A 214 -6.15 7.05 18.88
N GLY A 215 -7.28 7.59 18.43
CA GLY A 215 -7.47 9.02 18.16
C GLY A 215 -6.55 9.58 17.07
N LEU A 216 -6.21 8.79 16.04
CA LEU A 216 -5.25 9.19 15.00
C LEU A 216 -5.66 10.50 14.31
N ASP A 217 -6.94 10.77 14.16
CA ASP A 217 -7.51 11.95 13.50
C ASP A 217 -7.96 13.07 14.47
N GLU A 218 -7.77 12.90 15.77
CA GLU A 218 -8.16 13.87 16.79
C GLU A 218 -7.15 15.02 17.00
N TYR A 219 -6.17 15.17 16.07
CA TYR A 219 -5.17 16.22 16.18
C TYR A 219 -5.66 17.55 15.60
N GLU A 220 -5.88 18.53 16.49
CA GLU A 220 -6.36 19.86 16.10
C GLU A 220 -5.28 20.94 16.04
N VAL A 221 -4.08 20.69 16.59
CA VAL A 221 -2.99 21.67 16.70
C VAL A 221 -2.19 21.74 15.42
N ARG A 222 -1.90 22.96 14.94
CA ARG A 222 -1.26 23.23 13.63
C ARG A 222 0.27 23.31 13.66
N ARG A 223 0.93 22.70 14.63
CA ARG A 223 2.40 22.71 14.75
C ARG A 223 2.98 21.43 14.17
N TYR A 224 3.98 21.54 13.32
CA TYR A 224 4.69 20.43 12.70
C TYR A 224 5.16 19.37 13.73
N THR A 225 5.89 19.82 14.77
CA THR A 225 6.36 18.92 15.83
C THR A 225 5.20 18.29 16.62
N GLY A 226 4.08 19.01 16.79
CA GLY A 226 2.89 18.49 17.45
C GLY A 226 2.24 17.37 16.62
N TRP A 227 2.13 17.56 15.29
CA TRP A 227 1.60 16.54 14.39
C TRP A 227 2.42 15.24 14.49
N TYR A 228 3.74 15.32 14.34
CA TYR A 228 4.58 14.11 14.43
C TYR A 228 4.49 13.43 15.80
N ARG A 229 4.41 14.20 16.90
CA ARG A 229 4.25 13.63 18.23
C ARG A 229 2.93 12.88 18.37
N HIS A 230 1.82 13.52 18.00
CA HIS A 230 0.49 12.93 18.09
C HIS A 230 0.38 11.67 17.23
N ILE A 231 0.70 11.77 15.95
CA ILE A 231 0.61 10.64 15.02
C ILE A 231 1.53 9.48 15.47
N THR A 232 2.74 9.77 15.97
CA THR A 232 3.64 8.71 16.48
C THR A 232 3.04 7.98 17.68
N LEU A 233 2.44 8.71 18.62
CA LEU A 233 1.81 8.10 19.80
C LEU A 233 0.58 7.26 19.43
N SER A 234 -0.26 7.75 18.53
CA SER A 234 -1.41 7.01 18.02
C SER A 234 -0.99 5.74 17.27
N MET A 235 0.04 5.82 16.43
CA MET A 235 0.60 4.65 15.74
C MET A 235 1.20 3.64 16.73
N LEU A 236 1.91 4.11 17.76
CA LEU A 236 2.47 3.24 18.80
C LEU A 236 1.36 2.54 19.59
N ALA A 237 0.33 3.27 20.01
CA ALA A 237 -0.83 2.69 20.70
C ALA A 237 -1.51 1.61 19.84
N HIS A 238 -1.75 1.89 18.57
CA HIS A 238 -2.31 0.93 17.63
C HIS A 238 -1.42 -0.32 17.48
N ALA A 239 -0.10 -0.15 17.35
CA ALA A 239 0.85 -1.26 17.24
C ALA A 239 0.85 -2.14 18.51
N VAL A 240 0.77 -1.53 19.71
CA VAL A 240 0.68 -2.26 20.99
C VAL A 240 -0.63 -3.05 21.06
N LEU A 241 -1.77 -2.44 20.72
CA LEU A 241 -3.06 -3.14 20.70
C LEU A 241 -3.04 -4.33 19.73
N THR A 242 -2.47 -4.15 18.55
CA THR A 242 -2.31 -5.23 17.54
C THR A 242 -1.43 -6.35 18.08
N ALA A 243 -0.31 -6.04 18.74
CA ALA A 243 0.58 -7.04 19.33
C ALA A 243 -0.10 -7.83 20.45
N LEU A 244 -0.86 -7.16 21.32
CA LEU A 244 -1.63 -7.81 22.40
C LEU A 244 -2.72 -8.72 21.83
N ALA A 245 -3.45 -8.28 20.80
CA ALA A 245 -4.45 -9.11 20.13
C ALA A 245 -3.81 -10.36 19.50
N ALA A 246 -2.67 -10.20 18.80
CA ALA A 246 -1.93 -11.32 18.22
C ALA A 246 -1.46 -12.34 19.28
N GLN A 247 -1.03 -11.88 20.45
CA GLN A 247 -0.66 -12.76 21.57
C GLN A 247 -1.86 -13.52 22.13
N ALA A 248 -3.00 -12.86 22.28
CA ALA A 248 -4.23 -13.48 22.75
C ALA A 248 -4.71 -14.59 21.81
N ASP A 249 -4.71 -14.32 20.51
CA ASP A 249 -5.11 -15.30 19.48
C ASP A 249 -4.09 -16.45 19.34
N GLY A 250 -2.79 -16.17 19.47
CA GLY A 250 -1.72 -17.16 19.48
C GLY A 250 -1.77 -18.09 20.68
N GLY A 251 -2.15 -17.58 21.85
CA GLY A 251 -2.37 -18.37 23.05
C GLY A 251 -3.53 -19.36 22.96
N ALA A 252 -4.56 -19.03 22.17
CA ALA A 252 -5.69 -19.94 21.92
C ALA A 252 -5.36 -21.07 20.92
N LYS A 253 -4.40 -20.86 20.01
CA LYS A 253 -3.96 -21.86 19.01
C LYS A 253 -2.77 -22.72 19.46
N GLY A 254 -2.02 -22.28 20.45
CA GLY A 254 -0.80 -22.97 20.93
C GLY A 254 -1.04 -24.21 21.79
N ALA A 255 -2.30 -24.62 22.00
CA ALA A 255 -2.63 -25.86 22.70
C ALA A 255 -2.72 -27.09 21.80
N ALA A 256 -2.51 -26.97 20.51
CA ALA A 256 -2.59 -28.09 19.56
C ALA A 256 -1.60 -27.89 18.40
N GLU A 257 -0.31 -28.11 18.62
CA GLU A 257 0.59 -28.68 17.63
C GLU A 257 2.04 -28.66 18.12
N THR A 258 2.54 -29.85 18.37
CA THR A 258 3.95 -30.14 18.64
C THR A 258 4.71 -30.29 17.31
N ASP A 259 5.91 -29.66 17.30
CA ASP A 259 7.15 -30.16 16.70
C ASP A 259 7.21 -30.39 15.20
N GLN A 260 7.69 -29.36 14.46
CA GLN A 260 8.68 -29.54 13.39
C GLN A 260 9.30 -28.17 12.98
N PRO A 261 10.64 -28.02 12.94
CA PRO A 261 11.25 -26.78 12.43
C PRO A 261 11.13 -26.75 10.92
N PRO A 262 10.61 -25.67 10.30
CA PRO A 262 10.56 -25.57 8.86
C PRO A 262 11.91 -25.13 8.30
N SER A 263 12.55 -26.02 7.55
CA SER A 263 13.56 -25.66 6.55
C SER A 263 12.85 -24.94 5.40
N ARG A 264 12.69 -23.62 5.49
CA ARG A 264 12.15 -22.82 4.39
C ARG A 264 13.14 -21.75 3.99
N SER A 265 13.35 -21.62 2.67
CA SER A 265 14.14 -20.53 2.08
C SER A 265 13.58 -19.17 2.52
N PRO A 266 14.37 -18.07 2.55
CA PRO A 266 13.92 -16.74 2.93
C PRO A 266 12.67 -16.26 2.17
N TRP A 267 12.43 -16.81 0.98
CA TRP A 267 11.33 -16.47 0.07
C TRP A 267 9.99 -17.17 0.38
N GLN A 268 9.95 -18.07 1.33
CA GLN A 268 8.76 -18.88 1.67
C GLN A 268 7.95 -18.35 2.87
N ARG A 269 8.25 -17.16 3.38
CA ARG A 269 7.35 -16.46 4.31
C ARG A 269 6.27 -15.76 3.50
N SER A 270 5.33 -16.53 2.98
CA SER A 270 4.20 -15.99 2.24
C SER A 270 3.30 -15.18 3.17
N GLY A 271 3.15 -13.90 2.92
CA GLY A 271 2.11 -13.10 3.51
C GLY A 271 2.50 -11.75 4.08
N ASP A 272 3.78 -11.48 4.33
CA ASP A 272 4.18 -10.18 4.87
C ASP A 272 4.20 -9.12 3.75
N SER A 273 3.49 -8.04 3.96
CA SER A 273 3.38 -6.97 2.96
C SER A 273 3.41 -5.58 3.59
N TRP A 274 3.89 -4.61 2.83
CA TRP A 274 3.72 -3.20 3.13
C TRP A 274 2.65 -2.61 2.23
N THR A 275 1.81 -1.79 2.81
CA THR A 275 0.83 -1.01 2.07
C THR A 275 1.07 0.46 2.30
N LEU A 276 1.14 1.21 1.21
CA LEU A 276 1.25 2.67 1.23
C LEU A 276 -0.09 3.28 0.85
N SER A 277 -0.54 4.25 1.63
CA SER A 277 -1.73 5.04 1.34
C SER A 277 -1.58 6.48 1.83
N CYS A 278 -2.28 7.36 1.14
CA CYS A 278 -2.51 8.73 1.57
C CYS A 278 -4.02 8.86 1.81
N PRO A 279 -4.49 8.80 3.07
CA PRO A 279 -5.90 9.00 3.34
C PRO A 279 -6.25 10.44 2.97
N VAL A 280 -7.08 10.61 1.95
CA VAL A 280 -7.74 11.88 1.69
C VAL A 280 -8.78 12.04 2.80
N HIS A 281 -8.54 12.94 3.75
CA HIS A 281 -9.58 13.35 4.67
C HIS A 281 -10.66 14.09 3.88
N GLU A 282 -11.85 13.51 3.82
CA GLU A 282 -13.03 14.32 3.55
C GLU A 282 -13.10 15.41 4.62
N PRO A 283 -13.28 16.69 4.24
CA PRO A 283 -13.33 17.77 5.20
C PRO A 283 -14.53 17.56 6.13
N THR A 284 -14.26 17.33 7.39
CA THR A 284 -15.30 17.40 8.42
C THR A 284 -15.78 18.85 8.45
N VAL A 285 -16.99 19.08 7.95
CA VAL A 285 -17.66 20.37 8.03
C VAL A 285 -17.97 20.64 9.50
N ILE A 286 -17.14 21.43 10.16
CA ILE A 286 -17.48 22.00 11.46
C ILE A 286 -18.39 23.19 11.18
N PRO A 287 -19.65 23.20 11.67
CA PRO A 287 -20.51 24.35 11.50
C PRO A 287 -19.86 25.56 12.17
N SER A 288 -19.75 26.66 11.43
CA SER A 288 -19.32 27.95 11.97
C SER A 288 -20.31 28.39 13.03
N SER A 289 -19.96 28.27 14.32
CA SER A 289 -20.62 28.97 15.37
C SER A 289 -20.27 30.46 15.23
N THR A 290 -21.21 31.21 14.72
CA THR A 290 -21.31 32.67 14.88
C THR A 290 -21.39 32.99 16.38
N HIS A 291 -20.36 33.62 16.92
CA HIS A 291 -20.43 34.67 17.94
C HIS A 291 -19.19 35.55 17.86
#